data_398a9f8ad6904c554e29e053b90098e0
#
_entry.id   398a9f8ad6904c554e29e053b90098e0
#
_cell.length_a   1.000
_cell.length_b   1.000
_cell.length_c   1.000
_cell.angle_alpha   90.00
_cell.angle_beta   90.00
_cell.angle_gamma   90.00
#
_symmetry.space_group_name_H-M   'P 1'
#
loop_
_entity.id
_entity.type
_entity.pdbx_description
1 polymer ?
#
loop_
_entity_poly.entity_id
_entity_poly.type
_entity_poly.pdbx_seq_one_letter_code
_entity_poly.pdbx_strand_id
1 'polypeptide(L)'
;FIMIFRQLFDSRSSTYTYLLGCEDTRDAVIIDPVYEQHSRDSALIRDLGLMVRYALDTHVHADHVTGAWLMHLALNAQTVLSARYGIENVDIPVDHGDVLAFGNCSLTVRATPGHTSGCVTYVTNQQDMAFTGDCLMIRGAGRTDFQAGDEHVMWTSIQEQIFSLPEECLIYPGHDYHGRTVSTVIEEKKFNPRIGGEAKEEDFIGYMENLGLPHPKLIDIAVPANMKGGRPEEDTLPGEIDWGPVTMTFAGIPEIRPDWVARNLQSVFVLDVRSAGEFEGDLGHLQGARLIPLDELRERLDEVPRDRPVVTVCQSGKRSAMAAQILLKSGYEQVAN
;
A
#
# COMPACT_ATOMS: atom_id res chain seq x y z
N PHE A 1 6.88 -7.80 22.24
CA PHE A 1 7.54 -7.12 21.11
C PHE A 1 6.60 -6.01 20.62
N ILE A 2 7.14 -4.82 20.42
CA ILE A 2 6.35 -3.72 19.82
C ILE A 2 6.42 -3.90 18.30
N MET A 3 5.25 -3.96 17.67
CA MET A 3 5.11 -4.05 16.23
C MET A 3 4.71 -2.70 15.66
N ILE A 4 5.45 -2.23 14.67
CA ILE A 4 5.05 -1.07 13.86
C ILE A 4 3.89 -1.52 12.99
N PHE A 5 2.75 -0.84 13.08
CA PHE A 5 1.54 -1.15 12.31
C PHE A 5 1.01 0.09 11.60
N ARG A 6 0.69 -0.04 10.32
CA ARG A 6 -0.01 0.98 9.55
C ARG A 6 -1.09 0.34 8.68
N GLN A 7 -2.26 0.94 8.69
CA GLN A 7 -3.36 0.64 7.79
C GLN A 7 -3.47 1.76 6.77
N LEU A 8 -3.37 1.42 5.50
CA LEU A 8 -3.42 2.35 4.37
C LEU A 8 -4.66 2.06 3.54
N PHE A 9 -5.25 3.09 2.94
CA PHE A 9 -6.49 2.96 2.19
C PHE A 9 -6.33 3.45 0.75
N ASP A 10 -6.83 2.64 -0.19
CA ASP A 10 -7.04 3.06 -1.57
C ASP A 10 -8.51 3.37 -1.81
N SER A 11 -8.82 4.64 -2.09
CA SER A 11 -10.20 5.10 -2.25
C SER A 11 -10.85 4.66 -3.56
N ARG A 12 -10.07 4.21 -4.55
CA ARG A 12 -10.59 3.78 -5.86
C ARG A 12 -11.17 2.37 -5.80
N SER A 13 -10.48 1.48 -5.12
CA SER A 13 -10.89 0.08 -4.93
C SER A 13 -11.51 -0.19 -3.56
N SER A 14 -11.42 0.77 -2.63
CA SER A 14 -11.78 0.60 -1.21
C SER A 14 -10.96 -0.48 -0.49
N THR A 15 -9.74 -0.70 -0.96
CA THR A 15 -8.79 -1.69 -0.42
C THR A 15 -8.02 -1.14 0.75
N TYR A 16 -7.84 -1.95 1.78
CA TYR A 16 -6.85 -1.73 2.83
C TYR A 16 -5.56 -2.47 2.53
N THR A 17 -4.45 -1.73 2.60
CA THR A 17 -3.10 -2.28 2.60
C THR A 17 -2.55 -2.19 4.02
N TYR A 18 -1.87 -3.23 4.49
CA TYR A 18 -1.32 -3.27 5.84
C TYR A 18 0.20 -3.39 5.81
N LEU A 19 0.87 -2.52 6.58
CA LEU A 19 2.31 -2.56 6.79
C LEU A 19 2.60 -2.95 8.22
N LEU A 20 3.29 -4.06 8.42
CA LEU A 20 3.72 -4.57 9.72
C LEU A 20 5.25 -4.59 9.76
N GLY A 21 5.84 -4.02 10.79
CA GLY A 21 7.29 -3.98 10.98
C GLY A 21 7.71 -4.44 12.35
N CYS A 22 8.79 -5.21 12.42
CA CYS A 22 9.46 -5.52 13.67
C CYS A 22 10.26 -4.29 14.13
N GLU A 23 9.97 -3.75 15.32
CA GLU A 23 10.65 -2.55 15.80
C GLU A 23 12.14 -2.77 16.03
N ASP A 24 12.51 -3.97 16.52
CA ASP A 24 13.89 -4.29 16.84
C ASP A 24 14.79 -4.47 15.61
N THR A 25 14.30 -5.22 14.59
CA THR A 25 15.11 -5.59 13.42
C THR A 25 14.84 -4.72 12.20
N ARG A 26 13.76 -3.97 12.21
CA ARG A 26 13.23 -3.19 11.06
C ARG A 26 12.80 -4.05 9.88
N ASP A 27 12.76 -5.37 10.02
CA ASP A 27 12.15 -6.24 9.01
C ASP A 27 10.63 -6.04 8.99
N ALA A 28 10.05 -6.03 7.80
CA ALA A 28 8.64 -5.75 7.62
C ALA A 28 7.99 -6.63 6.56
N VAL A 29 6.67 -6.63 6.57
CA VAL A 29 5.82 -7.20 5.52
C VAL A 29 4.76 -6.18 5.11
N ILE A 30 4.35 -6.24 3.86
CA ILE A 30 3.21 -5.48 3.35
C ILE A 30 2.16 -6.46 2.82
N ILE A 31 0.88 -6.26 3.18
CA ILE A 31 -0.24 -7.12 2.84
C ILE A 31 -1.20 -6.36 1.93
N ASP A 32 -1.62 -6.98 0.83
CA ASP A 32 -2.53 -6.45 -0.20
C ASP A 32 -2.12 -5.07 -0.72
N PRO A 33 -0.87 -4.89 -1.21
CA PRO A 33 -0.45 -3.62 -1.79
C PRO A 33 -1.17 -3.37 -3.12
N VAL A 34 -1.60 -2.12 -3.35
CA VAL A 34 -2.27 -1.71 -4.58
C VAL A 34 -1.24 -1.14 -5.55
N TYR A 35 -1.29 -1.55 -6.82
CA TYR A 35 -0.35 -1.16 -7.88
C TYR A 35 -0.16 0.37 -7.95
N GLU A 36 -1.24 1.12 -8.02
CA GLU A 36 -1.21 2.58 -8.14
C GLU A 36 -0.70 3.29 -6.88
N GLN A 37 -0.65 2.59 -5.74
CA GLN A 37 -0.20 3.14 -4.46
C GLN A 37 1.26 2.81 -4.12
N HIS A 38 2.00 2.16 -5.03
CA HIS A 38 3.36 1.70 -4.75
C HIS A 38 4.30 2.84 -4.32
N SER A 39 4.20 4.03 -4.92
CA SER A 39 5.03 5.19 -4.55
C SER A 39 4.76 5.67 -3.13
N ARG A 40 3.48 5.76 -2.74
CA ARG A 40 3.05 6.09 -1.37
C ARG A 40 3.58 5.08 -0.36
N ASP A 41 3.36 3.80 -0.64
CA ASP A 41 3.72 2.72 0.27
C ASP A 41 5.24 2.60 0.42
N SER A 42 5.99 2.69 -0.69
CA SER A 42 7.45 2.72 -0.68
C SER A 42 8.01 3.93 0.07
N ALA A 43 7.37 5.09 -0.05
CA ALA A 43 7.76 6.30 0.68
C ALA A 43 7.59 6.11 2.19
N LEU A 44 6.45 5.59 2.64
CA LEU A 44 6.20 5.30 4.05
C LEU A 44 7.22 4.29 4.62
N ILE A 45 7.50 3.22 3.87
CA ILE A 45 8.48 2.21 4.24
C ILE A 45 9.85 2.85 4.47
N ARG A 46 10.29 3.73 3.56
CA ARG A 46 11.56 4.47 3.70
C ARG A 46 11.55 5.43 4.89
N ASP A 47 10.48 6.21 5.06
CA ASP A 47 10.33 7.16 6.17
C ASP A 47 10.42 6.46 7.53
N LEU A 48 9.88 5.25 7.63
CA LEU A 48 9.94 4.42 8.84
C LEU A 48 11.24 3.62 8.97
N GLY A 49 12.13 3.66 7.98
CA GLY A 49 13.38 2.89 7.99
C GLY A 49 13.17 1.39 8.02
N LEU A 50 12.14 0.89 7.33
CA LEU A 50 11.79 -0.53 7.29
C LEU A 50 12.40 -1.23 6.07
N MET A 51 12.70 -2.52 6.23
CA MET A 51 13.15 -3.43 5.18
C MET A 51 12.05 -4.46 4.91
N VAL A 52 11.32 -4.31 3.81
CA VAL A 52 10.25 -5.24 3.47
C VAL A 52 10.82 -6.57 3.00
N ARG A 53 10.53 -7.63 3.75
CA ARG A 53 10.91 -9.01 3.42
C ARG A 53 9.92 -9.63 2.46
N TYR A 54 8.62 -9.42 2.71
CA TYR A 54 7.53 -10.04 1.97
C TYR A 54 6.48 -9.03 1.55
N ALA A 55 6.03 -9.13 0.30
CA ALA A 55 4.83 -8.51 -0.21
C ALA A 55 3.78 -9.61 -0.43
N LEU A 56 2.73 -9.56 0.39
CA LEU A 56 1.74 -10.63 0.55
C LEU A 56 0.43 -10.23 -0.09
N ASP A 57 -0.21 -11.13 -0.81
CA ASP A 57 -1.62 -11.00 -1.18
C ASP A 57 -2.46 -12.04 -0.42
N THR A 58 -3.62 -11.62 0.08
CA THR A 58 -4.59 -12.53 0.71
C THR A 58 -5.32 -13.39 -0.32
N HIS A 59 -5.48 -12.89 -1.53
CA HIS A 59 -6.12 -13.58 -2.65
C HIS A 59 -5.78 -12.91 -3.99
N VAL A 60 -6.20 -13.49 -5.09
CA VAL A 60 -6.16 -12.86 -6.42
C VAL A 60 -7.30 -11.85 -6.50
N HIS A 61 -6.97 -10.57 -6.40
CA HIS A 61 -7.93 -9.46 -6.39
C HIS A 61 -8.60 -9.26 -7.77
N ALA A 62 -9.87 -8.86 -7.76
CA ALA A 62 -10.65 -8.58 -8.98
C ALA A 62 -10.93 -7.08 -9.20
N ASP A 63 -10.61 -6.25 -8.23
CA ASP A 63 -10.94 -4.82 -8.16
C ASP A 63 -9.73 -3.91 -8.38
N HIS A 64 -8.51 -4.41 -8.20
CA HIS A 64 -7.24 -3.71 -8.44
C HIS A 64 -6.13 -4.68 -8.84
N VAL A 65 -5.09 -4.16 -9.49
CA VAL A 65 -3.85 -4.91 -9.72
C VAL A 65 -3.00 -4.84 -8.46
N THR A 66 -2.44 -5.97 -8.03
CA THR A 66 -1.56 -6.00 -6.87
C THR A 66 -0.26 -5.23 -7.12
N GLY A 67 0.21 -4.53 -6.09
CA GLY A 67 1.52 -3.89 -6.07
C GLY A 67 2.67 -4.79 -5.61
N ALA A 68 2.43 -6.09 -5.37
CA ALA A 68 3.44 -6.99 -4.80
C ALA A 68 4.71 -7.07 -5.66
N TRP A 69 4.56 -7.18 -7.00
CA TRP A 69 5.71 -7.18 -7.89
C TRP A 69 6.48 -5.85 -7.90
N LEU A 70 5.78 -4.71 -7.76
CA LEU A 70 6.44 -3.40 -7.66
C LEU A 70 7.24 -3.27 -6.35
N MET A 71 6.79 -3.89 -5.24
CA MET A 71 7.56 -3.99 -4.01
C MET A 71 8.80 -4.87 -4.19
N HIS A 72 8.70 -5.94 -5.00
CA HIS A 72 9.84 -6.76 -5.40
C HIS A 72 10.87 -5.91 -6.18
N LEU A 73 10.46 -5.19 -7.21
CA LEU A 73 11.35 -4.33 -8.01
C LEU A 73 11.98 -3.19 -7.20
N ALA A 74 11.19 -2.48 -6.41
CA ALA A 74 11.63 -1.28 -5.70
C ALA A 74 12.42 -1.58 -4.43
N LEU A 75 12.07 -2.64 -3.70
CA LEU A 75 12.54 -2.92 -2.34
C LEU A 75 13.15 -4.31 -2.17
N ASN A 76 13.22 -5.10 -3.24
CA ASN A 76 13.69 -6.49 -3.22
C ASN A 76 12.88 -7.39 -2.24
N ALA A 77 11.60 -7.07 -2.06
CA ALA A 77 10.66 -7.90 -1.30
C ALA A 77 10.37 -9.21 -2.06
N GLN A 78 10.20 -10.31 -1.34
CA GLN A 78 9.71 -11.54 -1.96
C GLN A 78 8.19 -11.51 -2.06
N THR A 79 7.66 -11.86 -3.21
CA THR A 79 6.21 -11.93 -3.44
C THR A 79 5.65 -13.22 -2.86
N VAL A 80 4.49 -13.13 -2.19
CA VAL A 80 3.84 -14.25 -1.50
C VAL A 80 2.38 -14.33 -1.88
N LEU A 81 1.93 -15.50 -2.30
CA LEU A 81 0.54 -15.78 -2.62
C LEU A 81 0.25 -17.26 -2.38
N SER A 82 -1.04 -17.61 -2.22
CA SER A 82 -1.44 -19.00 -2.04
C SER A 82 -1.00 -19.90 -3.20
N ALA A 83 -0.39 -21.04 -2.87
CA ALA A 83 0.00 -22.08 -3.81
C ALA A 83 -1.17 -22.63 -4.65
N ARG A 84 -2.40 -22.50 -4.15
CA ARG A 84 -3.61 -22.99 -4.81
C ARG A 84 -3.92 -22.33 -6.15
N TYR A 85 -3.37 -21.12 -6.39
CA TYR A 85 -3.55 -20.45 -7.70
C TYR A 85 -2.61 -20.99 -8.78
N GLY A 86 -1.51 -21.68 -8.42
CA GLY A 86 -0.56 -22.22 -9.38
C GLY A 86 0.16 -21.16 -10.21
N ILE A 87 0.40 -19.97 -9.66
CA ILE A 87 1.04 -18.85 -10.35
C ILE A 87 2.55 -19.00 -10.30
N GLU A 88 3.21 -19.02 -11.48
CA GLU A 88 4.66 -19.25 -11.60
C GLU A 88 5.50 -18.03 -11.16
N ASN A 89 4.97 -16.82 -11.26
CA ASN A 89 5.68 -15.57 -10.93
C ASN A 89 5.52 -15.15 -9.46
N VAL A 90 5.48 -16.10 -8.54
CA VAL A 90 5.42 -15.87 -7.10
C VAL A 90 6.64 -16.48 -6.46
N ASP A 91 7.40 -15.67 -5.70
CA ASP A 91 8.66 -16.15 -5.08
C ASP A 91 8.39 -17.22 -4.02
N ILE A 92 7.34 -17.04 -3.23
CA ILE A 92 6.97 -17.95 -2.14
C ILE A 92 5.48 -18.31 -2.25
N PRO A 93 5.16 -19.44 -2.87
CA PRO A 93 3.82 -20.00 -2.78
C PRO A 93 3.59 -20.56 -1.37
N VAL A 94 2.48 -20.15 -0.72
CA VAL A 94 2.17 -20.56 0.67
C VAL A 94 0.91 -21.41 0.74
N ASP A 95 0.86 -22.28 1.77
CA ASP A 95 -0.31 -23.08 2.10
C ASP A 95 -0.65 -22.97 3.62
N HIS A 96 -1.72 -23.64 4.02
CA HIS A 96 -2.18 -23.65 5.40
C HIS A 96 -1.09 -24.12 6.38
N GLY A 97 -0.84 -23.35 7.43
CA GLY A 97 0.13 -23.65 8.47
C GLY A 97 1.53 -23.11 8.21
N ASP A 98 1.82 -22.58 7.03
CA ASP A 98 3.10 -21.95 6.74
C ASP A 98 3.31 -20.70 7.63
N VAL A 99 4.57 -20.44 7.95
CA VAL A 99 4.98 -19.32 8.82
C VAL A 99 5.95 -18.42 8.09
N LEU A 100 5.62 -17.15 8.02
CA LEU A 100 6.45 -16.11 7.41
C LEU A 100 7.08 -15.26 8.52
N ALA A 101 8.37 -15.44 8.77
CA ALA A 101 9.09 -14.71 9.80
C ALA A 101 9.72 -13.41 9.26
N PHE A 102 9.57 -12.32 10.01
CA PHE A 102 10.21 -11.02 9.76
C PHE A 102 10.73 -10.43 11.05
N GLY A 103 12.02 -10.62 11.27
CA GLY A 103 12.67 -10.32 12.55
C GLY A 103 12.12 -11.22 13.68
N ASN A 104 11.70 -10.60 14.77
CA ASN A 104 11.12 -11.28 15.93
C ASN A 104 9.60 -11.50 15.80
N CYS A 105 9.01 -11.09 14.69
CA CYS A 105 7.60 -11.23 14.37
C CYS A 105 7.37 -12.32 13.33
N SER A 106 6.17 -12.86 13.29
CA SER A 106 5.78 -13.78 12.22
C SER A 106 4.28 -13.74 11.94
N LEU A 107 3.91 -14.19 10.75
CA LEU A 107 2.54 -14.44 10.34
C LEU A 107 2.37 -15.93 10.05
N THR A 108 1.32 -16.52 10.58
CA THR A 108 0.88 -17.87 10.22
C THR A 108 -0.19 -17.78 9.14
N VAL A 109 -0.07 -18.59 8.10
CA VAL A 109 -1.03 -18.68 7.01
C VAL A 109 -2.16 -19.61 7.41
N ARG A 110 -3.40 -19.16 7.31
CA ARG A 110 -4.61 -19.99 7.43
C ARG A 110 -5.33 -20.00 6.09
N ALA A 111 -5.50 -21.16 5.47
CA ALA A 111 -6.32 -21.26 4.26
C ALA A 111 -7.77 -20.95 4.61
N THR A 112 -8.33 -19.94 3.94
CA THR A 112 -9.72 -19.48 4.13
C THR A 112 -10.43 -19.35 2.78
N PRO A 113 -10.50 -20.43 1.96
CA PRO A 113 -11.18 -20.39 0.68
C PRO A 113 -12.68 -20.11 0.84
N GLY A 114 -13.29 -19.65 -0.25
CA GLY A 114 -14.72 -19.38 -0.31
C GLY A 114 -15.06 -18.12 -1.07
N HIS A 115 -14.45 -16.97 -0.79
CA HIS A 115 -14.52 -15.80 -1.68
C HIS A 115 -13.83 -16.12 -3.02
N THR A 116 -12.63 -16.66 -2.96
CA THR A 116 -11.97 -17.36 -4.06
C THR A 116 -11.40 -18.70 -3.56
N SER A 117 -11.02 -19.59 -4.47
CA SER A 117 -10.48 -20.91 -4.13
C SER A 117 -9.15 -20.86 -3.37
N GLY A 118 -8.39 -19.78 -3.50
CA GLY A 118 -7.05 -19.65 -2.93
C GLY A 118 -6.92 -18.61 -1.81
N CYS A 119 -8.03 -18.07 -1.26
CA CYS A 119 -7.97 -17.12 -0.16
C CYS A 119 -7.22 -17.66 1.04
N VAL A 120 -6.41 -16.78 1.66
CA VAL A 120 -5.73 -17.04 2.92
C VAL A 120 -5.97 -15.87 3.90
N THR A 121 -5.92 -16.19 5.19
CA THR A 121 -5.87 -15.23 6.29
C THR A 121 -4.49 -15.28 6.90
N TYR A 122 -3.85 -14.14 7.08
CA TYR A 122 -2.58 -14.03 7.78
C TYR A 122 -2.82 -13.67 9.24
N VAL A 123 -2.28 -14.45 10.17
CA VAL A 123 -2.50 -14.29 11.61
C VAL A 123 -1.16 -14.07 12.30
N THR A 124 -1.06 -13.03 13.14
CA THR A 124 0.15 -12.78 13.94
C THR A 124 0.47 -13.95 14.89
N ASN A 125 1.73 -14.12 15.23
CA ASN A 125 2.17 -15.19 16.12
C ASN A 125 1.52 -15.16 17.52
N GLN A 126 1.05 -14.01 17.98
CA GLN A 126 0.30 -13.87 19.24
C GLN A 126 -1.21 -14.08 19.07
N GLN A 127 -1.69 -14.25 17.85
CA GLN A 127 -3.11 -14.34 17.49
C GLN A 127 -3.93 -13.12 17.95
N ASP A 128 -3.30 -11.96 17.99
CA ASP A 128 -3.93 -10.70 18.37
C ASP A 128 -4.42 -9.89 17.17
N MET A 129 -3.94 -10.20 15.94
CA MET A 129 -4.40 -9.62 14.68
C MET A 129 -4.55 -10.69 13.61
N ALA A 130 -5.62 -10.59 12.83
CA ALA A 130 -5.90 -11.42 11.66
C ALA A 130 -6.26 -10.55 10.46
N PHE A 131 -5.55 -10.76 9.35
CA PHE A 131 -5.75 -10.07 8.06
C PHE A 131 -6.54 -11.02 7.17
N THR A 132 -7.85 -10.79 7.12
CA THR A 132 -8.83 -11.77 6.62
C THR A 132 -9.13 -11.67 5.13
N GLY A 133 -8.50 -10.70 4.43
CA GLY A 133 -8.85 -10.42 3.05
C GLY A 133 -10.36 -10.21 2.90
N ASP A 134 -10.95 -10.83 1.91
CA ASP A 134 -12.38 -10.78 1.66
C ASP A 134 -13.15 -12.01 2.17
N CYS A 135 -12.48 -12.92 2.88
CA CYS A 135 -13.20 -14.03 3.53
C CYS A 135 -14.16 -13.51 4.60
N LEU A 136 -13.67 -12.68 5.52
CA LEU A 136 -14.49 -11.99 6.51
C LEU A 136 -14.24 -10.50 6.46
N MET A 137 -15.30 -9.72 6.32
CA MET A 137 -15.26 -8.25 6.34
C MET A 137 -16.00 -7.73 7.59
N ILE A 138 -15.81 -6.46 7.93
CA ILE A 138 -16.49 -5.86 9.08
C ILE A 138 -17.99 -5.82 8.81
N ARG A 139 -18.78 -6.58 9.58
CA ARG A 139 -20.22 -6.76 9.40
C ARG A 139 -20.60 -7.26 8.00
N GLY A 140 -19.72 -8.07 7.41
CA GLY A 140 -19.93 -8.62 6.08
C GLY A 140 -18.99 -9.78 5.76
N ALA A 141 -19.05 -10.20 4.51
CA ALA A 141 -18.16 -11.19 3.91
C ALA A 141 -18.08 -10.91 2.41
N GLY A 142 -16.98 -11.29 1.76
CA GLY A 142 -16.84 -11.18 0.31
C GLY A 142 -17.87 -11.99 -0.45
N ARG A 143 -18.06 -11.69 -1.72
CA ARG A 143 -18.93 -12.47 -2.62
C ARG A 143 -18.28 -13.81 -2.98
N THR A 144 -19.09 -14.77 -3.43
CA THR A 144 -18.62 -16.12 -3.76
C THR A 144 -18.90 -16.53 -5.21
N ASP A 145 -19.51 -15.64 -5.99
CA ASP A 145 -20.02 -15.93 -7.34
C ASP A 145 -18.96 -15.78 -8.46
N PHE A 146 -17.67 -15.58 -8.10
CA PHE A 146 -16.55 -15.49 -9.05
C PHE A 146 -15.34 -16.30 -8.58
N GLN A 147 -14.34 -16.47 -9.49
CA GLN A 147 -13.01 -17.02 -9.21
C GLN A 147 -13.04 -18.33 -8.41
N ALA A 148 -13.95 -19.23 -8.77
CA ALA A 148 -14.19 -20.49 -8.08
C ALA A 148 -14.52 -20.29 -6.58
N GLY A 149 -15.34 -19.28 -6.28
CA GLY A 149 -15.91 -19.08 -4.97
C GLY A 149 -16.93 -20.16 -4.62
N ASP A 150 -17.16 -20.33 -3.32
CA ASP A 150 -18.08 -21.34 -2.77
C ASP A 150 -18.54 -20.89 -1.38
N GLU A 151 -19.82 -20.66 -1.20
CA GLU A 151 -20.40 -20.15 0.03
C GLU A 151 -20.37 -21.18 1.17
N HIS A 152 -20.50 -22.46 0.89
CA HIS A 152 -20.37 -23.53 1.90
C HIS A 152 -18.95 -23.60 2.45
N VAL A 153 -17.98 -23.55 1.54
CA VAL A 153 -16.56 -23.53 1.91
C VAL A 153 -16.22 -22.27 2.69
N MET A 154 -16.80 -21.13 2.31
CA MET A 154 -16.58 -19.86 3.01
C MET A 154 -17.16 -19.87 4.43
N TRP A 155 -18.35 -20.39 4.60
CA TRP A 155 -18.94 -20.60 5.93
C TRP A 155 -17.99 -21.40 6.83
N THR A 156 -17.55 -22.56 6.34
CA THR A 156 -16.61 -23.42 7.07
C THR A 156 -15.30 -22.70 7.38
N SER A 157 -14.73 -22.00 6.39
CA SER A 157 -13.49 -21.23 6.57
C SER A 157 -13.62 -20.19 7.69
N ILE A 158 -14.71 -19.43 7.73
CA ILE A 158 -14.92 -18.42 8.76
C ILE A 158 -15.07 -19.06 10.13
N GLN A 159 -15.91 -20.11 10.23
CA GLN A 159 -16.18 -20.78 11.51
C GLN A 159 -14.92 -21.45 12.09
N GLU A 160 -14.18 -22.19 11.26
CA GLU A 160 -13.06 -23.01 11.72
C GLU A 160 -11.74 -22.25 11.79
N GLN A 161 -11.49 -21.31 10.89
CA GLN A 161 -10.18 -20.65 10.78
C GLN A 161 -10.15 -19.25 11.39
N ILE A 162 -11.27 -18.51 11.39
CA ILE A 162 -11.32 -17.14 11.91
C ILE A 162 -12.00 -17.11 13.28
N PHE A 163 -13.18 -17.69 13.41
CA PHE A 163 -13.92 -17.69 14.68
C PHE A 163 -13.33 -18.62 15.76
N SER A 164 -12.35 -19.43 15.40
CA SER A 164 -11.53 -20.22 16.34
C SER A 164 -10.39 -19.41 16.99
N LEU A 165 -10.12 -18.19 16.49
CA LEU A 165 -9.15 -17.28 17.09
C LEU A 165 -9.65 -16.73 18.44
N PRO A 166 -8.75 -16.20 19.30
CA PRO A 166 -9.15 -15.53 20.52
C PRO A 166 -10.21 -14.44 20.26
N GLU A 167 -11.15 -14.29 21.18
CA GLU A 167 -12.27 -13.35 21.02
C GLU A 167 -11.83 -11.90 20.81
N GLU A 168 -10.72 -11.52 21.45
CA GLU A 168 -10.12 -10.18 21.35
C GLU A 168 -9.25 -9.98 20.11
N CYS A 169 -9.02 -11.02 19.31
CA CYS A 169 -8.24 -10.92 18.09
C CYS A 169 -8.86 -9.87 17.16
N LEU A 170 -8.05 -8.90 16.75
CA LEU A 170 -8.46 -7.83 15.85
C LEU A 170 -8.61 -8.36 14.43
N ILE A 171 -9.71 -8.02 13.79
CA ILE A 171 -10.02 -8.38 12.41
C ILE A 171 -9.75 -7.19 11.50
N TYR A 172 -8.86 -7.38 10.55
CA TYR A 172 -8.47 -6.41 9.52
C TYR A 172 -8.85 -6.96 8.15
N PRO A 173 -9.90 -6.45 7.51
CA PRO A 173 -10.38 -6.97 6.22
C PRO A 173 -9.56 -6.44 5.03
N GLY A 174 -9.72 -7.06 3.86
CA GLY A 174 -9.17 -6.55 2.60
C GLY A 174 -9.89 -5.29 2.12
N HIS A 175 -11.20 -5.21 2.33
CA HIS A 175 -12.03 -4.08 1.88
C HIS A 175 -12.98 -3.57 2.97
N ASP A 176 -13.30 -2.27 2.91
CA ASP A 176 -14.46 -1.69 3.57
C ASP A 176 -14.99 -0.49 2.78
N TYR A 177 -16.31 -0.51 2.51
CA TYR A 177 -16.97 0.52 1.69
C TYR A 177 -17.63 1.63 2.53
N HIS A 178 -17.45 1.58 3.86
CA HIS A 178 -18.07 2.49 4.82
C HIS A 178 -17.05 3.22 5.71
N GLY A 179 -15.74 3.00 5.49
CA GLY A 179 -14.68 3.62 6.26
C GLY A 179 -14.47 3.01 7.65
N ARG A 180 -14.95 1.79 7.89
CA ARG A 180 -14.69 1.04 9.13
C ARG A 180 -13.30 0.41 9.03
N THR A 181 -12.52 0.49 10.08
CA THR A 181 -11.09 0.17 10.03
C THR A 181 -10.71 -1.13 10.69
N VAL A 182 -11.44 -1.56 11.71
CA VAL A 182 -11.13 -2.74 12.52
C VAL A 182 -12.38 -3.27 13.20
N SER A 183 -12.39 -4.57 13.44
CA SER A 183 -13.37 -5.27 14.29
C SER A 183 -12.64 -6.27 15.17
N THR A 184 -13.37 -7.09 15.91
CA THR A 184 -12.84 -8.22 16.69
C THR A 184 -13.59 -9.49 16.36
N VAL A 185 -12.99 -10.64 16.68
CA VAL A 185 -13.66 -11.93 16.51
C VAL A 185 -14.99 -11.97 17.25
N ILE A 186 -15.02 -11.50 18.50
CA ILE A 186 -16.25 -11.51 19.30
C ILE A 186 -17.33 -10.58 18.74
N GLU A 187 -16.93 -9.42 18.19
CA GLU A 187 -17.88 -8.52 17.54
C GLU A 187 -18.50 -9.15 16.29
N GLU A 188 -17.69 -9.78 15.45
CA GLU A 188 -18.19 -10.43 14.23
C GLU A 188 -19.05 -11.65 14.58
N LYS A 189 -18.68 -12.44 15.58
CA LYS A 189 -19.52 -13.53 16.10
C LYS A 189 -20.90 -13.06 16.57
N LYS A 190 -20.97 -11.87 17.17
CA LYS A 190 -22.23 -11.34 17.73
C LYS A 190 -23.04 -10.54 16.73
N PHE A 191 -22.40 -9.71 15.94
CA PHE A 191 -23.05 -8.61 15.23
C PHE A 191 -22.94 -8.68 13.70
N ASN A 192 -22.17 -9.63 13.15
CA ASN A 192 -22.13 -9.79 11.70
C ASN A 192 -23.50 -10.28 11.20
N PRO A 193 -24.20 -9.50 10.35
CA PRO A 193 -25.57 -9.85 9.94
C PRO A 193 -25.65 -11.05 9.00
N ARG A 194 -24.52 -11.52 8.47
CA ARG A 194 -24.47 -12.65 7.53
C ARG A 194 -24.12 -13.97 8.22
N ILE A 195 -23.23 -13.93 9.20
CA ILE A 195 -22.61 -15.14 9.77
C ILE A 195 -22.55 -15.10 11.31
N GLY A 196 -22.94 -14.02 11.93
CA GLY A 196 -22.95 -13.85 13.38
C GLY A 196 -24.30 -14.15 14.04
N GLY A 197 -24.32 -14.03 15.36
CA GLY A 197 -25.52 -14.27 16.16
C GLY A 197 -26.01 -15.71 16.06
N GLU A 198 -27.26 -15.87 15.71
CA GLU A 198 -27.90 -17.18 15.52
C GLU A 198 -28.00 -17.62 14.05
N ALA A 199 -27.27 -16.95 13.15
CA ALA A 199 -27.26 -17.29 11.74
C ALA A 199 -26.80 -18.75 11.55
N LYS A 200 -27.52 -19.47 10.70
CA LYS A 200 -27.18 -20.82 10.29
C LYS A 200 -26.54 -20.82 8.91
N GLU A 201 -25.88 -21.92 8.57
CA GLU A 201 -25.26 -22.08 7.27
C GLU A 201 -26.24 -21.84 6.12
N GLU A 202 -27.47 -22.37 6.24
CA GLU A 202 -28.51 -22.20 5.20
C GLU A 202 -28.92 -20.73 5.01
N ASP A 203 -28.94 -19.93 6.07
CA ASP A 203 -29.22 -18.49 6.01
C ASP A 203 -28.11 -17.75 5.27
N PHE A 204 -26.86 -18.10 5.59
CA PHE A 204 -25.69 -17.53 4.93
C PHE A 204 -25.66 -17.86 3.43
N ILE A 205 -25.86 -19.12 3.07
CA ILE A 205 -25.90 -19.58 1.68
C ILE A 205 -27.03 -18.88 0.92
N GLY A 206 -28.24 -18.90 1.46
CA GLY A 206 -29.38 -18.24 0.84
C GLY A 206 -29.17 -16.74 0.62
N TYR A 207 -28.46 -16.08 1.54
CA TYR A 207 -28.07 -14.67 1.37
C TYR A 207 -27.03 -14.51 0.25
N MET A 208 -25.97 -15.33 0.24
CA MET A 208 -24.87 -15.22 -0.72
C MET A 208 -25.33 -15.52 -2.15
N GLU A 209 -26.19 -16.50 -2.36
CA GLU A 209 -26.77 -16.82 -3.68
C GLU A 209 -27.66 -15.69 -4.23
N ASN A 210 -28.19 -14.83 -3.37
CA ASN A 210 -29.11 -13.75 -3.73
C ASN A 210 -28.50 -12.35 -3.65
N LEU A 211 -27.17 -12.22 -3.55
CA LEU A 211 -26.49 -10.92 -3.47
C LEU A 211 -26.74 -10.02 -4.68
N GLY A 212 -26.77 -10.58 -5.89
CA GLY A 212 -27.09 -9.85 -7.12
C GLY A 212 -26.20 -8.63 -7.39
N LEU A 213 -24.95 -8.67 -6.94
CA LEU A 213 -24.02 -7.55 -7.10
C LEU A 213 -23.56 -7.41 -8.55
N PRO A 214 -23.34 -6.17 -9.04
CA PRO A 214 -22.73 -5.95 -10.35
C PRO A 214 -21.33 -6.55 -10.43
N HIS A 215 -20.86 -6.85 -11.64
CA HIS A 215 -19.47 -7.28 -11.86
C HIS A 215 -18.48 -6.22 -11.35
N PRO A 216 -17.36 -6.62 -10.72
CA PRO A 216 -16.29 -5.69 -10.41
C PRO A 216 -15.79 -5.01 -11.68
N LYS A 217 -15.68 -3.68 -11.68
CA LYS A 217 -15.39 -2.88 -12.88
C LYS A 217 -14.06 -3.22 -13.55
N LEU A 218 -13.09 -3.70 -12.79
CA LEU A 218 -11.73 -3.99 -13.26
C LEU A 218 -11.43 -5.49 -13.37
N ILE A 219 -12.42 -6.38 -13.22
CA ILE A 219 -12.19 -7.83 -13.20
C ILE A 219 -11.45 -8.33 -14.44
N ASP A 220 -11.78 -7.81 -15.63
CA ASP A 220 -11.16 -8.21 -16.90
C ASP A 220 -9.71 -7.74 -17.04
N ILE A 221 -9.26 -6.81 -16.21
CA ILE A 221 -7.89 -6.28 -16.17
C ILE A 221 -7.14 -6.86 -14.97
N ALA A 222 -7.73 -6.76 -13.79
CA ALA A 222 -7.07 -7.11 -12.54
C ALA A 222 -6.82 -8.61 -12.43
N VAL A 223 -7.81 -9.46 -12.69
CA VAL A 223 -7.64 -10.92 -12.56
C VAL A 223 -6.56 -11.46 -13.49
N PRO A 224 -6.52 -11.15 -14.80
CA PRO A 224 -5.43 -11.60 -15.67
C PRO A 224 -4.06 -11.07 -15.26
N ALA A 225 -3.97 -9.83 -14.78
CA ALA A 225 -2.71 -9.26 -14.29
C ALA A 225 -2.25 -9.97 -13.00
N ASN A 226 -3.16 -10.15 -12.04
CA ASN A 226 -2.87 -10.79 -10.76
C ASN A 226 -2.57 -12.29 -10.91
N MET A 227 -3.15 -12.95 -11.91
CA MET A 227 -2.76 -14.32 -12.31
C MET A 227 -1.33 -14.42 -12.89
N LYS A 228 -0.68 -13.30 -13.15
CA LYS A 228 0.74 -13.17 -13.45
C LYS A 228 1.55 -12.57 -12.30
N GLY A 229 0.99 -12.55 -11.09
CA GLY A 229 1.63 -11.96 -9.89
C GLY A 229 1.72 -10.44 -9.92
N GLY A 230 0.90 -9.74 -10.71
CA GLY A 230 0.94 -8.28 -10.87
C GLY A 230 2.19 -7.77 -11.60
N ARG A 231 2.94 -8.65 -12.27
CA ARG A 231 4.15 -8.30 -13.00
C ARG A 231 3.83 -7.49 -14.26
N PRO A 232 4.35 -6.25 -14.40
CA PRO A 232 4.18 -5.47 -15.62
C PRO A 232 4.94 -6.08 -16.81
N GLU A 233 4.49 -5.80 -18.02
CA GLU A 233 5.11 -6.36 -19.24
C GLU A 233 6.58 -5.96 -19.41
N GLU A 234 6.91 -4.71 -19.08
CA GLU A 234 8.26 -4.16 -19.22
C GLU A 234 9.15 -4.37 -17.98
N ASP A 235 8.62 -4.99 -16.92
CA ASP A 235 9.33 -5.25 -15.67
C ASP A 235 9.97 -3.99 -15.06
N THR A 236 9.29 -2.85 -15.19
CA THR A 236 9.73 -1.53 -14.75
C THR A 236 8.74 -0.92 -13.76
N LEU A 237 9.24 0.00 -12.92
CA LEU A 237 8.38 0.75 -12.01
C LEU A 237 7.56 1.79 -12.79
N PRO A 238 6.25 1.89 -12.59
CA PRO A 238 5.44 2.92 -13.21
C PRO A 238 5.77 4.30 -12.64
N GLY A 239 5.80 5.32 -13.51
CA GLY A 239 5.93 6.71 -13.07
C GLY A 239 7.35 7.12 -12.70
N GLU A 240 8.39 6.44 -13.22
CA GLU A 240 9.71 7.04 -13.21
C GLU A 240 9.66 8.40 -13.90
N ILE A 241 10.06 9.44 -13.16
CA ILE A 241 10.03 10.81 -13.63
C ILE A 241 11.21 10.96 -14.60
N ASP A 242 10.92 11.25 -15.87
CA ASP A 242 11.90 11.25 -16.99
C ASP A 242 13.05 12.25 -16.83
N TRP A 243 12.87 13.31 -16.01
CA TRP A 243 13.83 14.39 -15.92
C TRP A 243 14.90 14.25 -14.84
N GLY A 244 14.74 13.26 -13.92
CA GLY A 244 15.72 13.04 -12.87
C GLY A 244 15.32 11.92 -11.88
N PRO A 245 16.25 11.47 -11.01
CA PRO A 245 16.00 10.42 -10.02
C PRO A 245 15.18 10.99 -8.82
N VAL A 246 13.96 11.36 -9.08
CA VAL A 246 13.04 11.92 -8.10
C VAL A 246 12.35 10.80 -7.33
N THR A 247 12.31 10.92 -6.00
CA THR A 247 11.59 10.02 -5.11
C THR A 247 10.48 10.78 -4.40
N MET A 248 9.31 10.15 -4.24
CA MET A 248 8.22 10.73 -3.46
C MET A 248 8.40 10.47 -1.97
N THR A 249 8.16 11.48 -1.14
CA THR A 249 7.96 11.27 0.30
C THR A 249 6.53 10.82 0.59
N PHE A 250 6.28 10.29 1.78
CA PHE A 250 4.91 9.94 2.20
C PHE A 250 3.98 11.16 2.27
N ALA A 251 4.53 12.33 2.50
CA ALA A 251 3.79 13.61 2.45
C ALA A 251 3.41 14.05 1.02
N GLY A 252 3.81 13.29 -0.01
CA GLY A 252 3.54 13.62 -1.42
C GLY A 252 4.45 14.74 -1.95
N ILE A 253 5.64 14.90 -1.39
CA ILE A 253 6.64 15.88 -1.84
C ILE A 253 7.69 15.13 -2.65
N PRO A 254 7.92 15.53 -3.93
CA PRO A 254 9.03 14.98 -4.70
C PRO A 254 10.36 15.47 -4.13
N GLU A 255 11.30 14.57 -3.96
CA GLU A 255 12.66 14.86 -3.51
C GLU A 255 13.69 14.36 -4.51
N ILE A 256 14.78 15.14 -4.65
CA ILE A 256 15.90 14.80 -5.52
C ILE A 256 17.22 14.94 -4.75
N ARG A 257 18.19 14.07 -5.05
CA ARG A 257 19.46 14.07 -4.34
C ARG A 257 20.29 15.31 -4.69
N PRO A 258 20.87 16.00 -3.68
CA PRO A 258 21.70 17.18 -3.91
C PRO A 258 22.92 16.92 -4.82
N ASP A 259 23.54 15.72 -4.74
CA ASP A 259 24.68 15.35 -5.58
C ASP A 259 24.30 15.21 -7.06
N TRP A 260 23.08 14.77 -7.36
CA TRP A 260 22.57 14.77 -8.74
C TRP A 260 22.33 16.20 -9.24
N VAL A 261 21.68 17.05 -8.44
CA VAL A 261 21.43 18.45 -8.80
C VAL A 261 22.74 19.19 -9.09
N ALA A 262 23.75 19.02 -8.23
CA ALA A 262 25.06 19.66 -8.42
C ALA A 262 25.74 19.28 -9.76
N ARG A 263 25.50 18.06 -10.25
CA ARG A 263 26.02 17.60 -11.56
C ARG A 263 25.16 18.01 -12.75
N ASN A 264 23.91 18.45 -12.51
CA ASN A 264 22.93 18.71 -13.57
C ASN A 264 22.32 20.12 -13.50
N LEU A 265 23.04 21.10 -12.96
CA LEU A 265 22.58 22.50 -12.79
C LEU A 265 22.09 23.14 -14.10
N GLN A 266 22.58 22.70 -15.25
CA GLN A 266 22.18 23.25 -16.54
C GLN A 266 20.82 22.74 -17.04
N SER A 267 20.37 21.60 -16.53
CA SER A 267 19.09 20.95 -16.94
C SER A 267 17.92 21.31 -16.05
N VAL A 268 18.14 21.95 -14.92
CA VAL A 268 17.12 22.33 -13.96
C VAL A 268 17.13 23.81 -13.65
N PHE A 269 16.01 24.37 -13.21
CA PHE A 269 15.96 25.68 -12.60
C PHE A 269 16.07 25.54 -11.08
N VAL A 270 17.11 26.08 -10.50
CA VAL A 270 17.31 26.05 -9.04
C VAL A 270 16.66 27.27 -8.40
N LEU A 271 15.67 27.02 -7.55
CA LEU A 271 14.96 28.04 -6.78
C LEU A 271 15.41 28.00 -5.32
N ASP A 272 16.20 28.97 -4.91
CA ASP A 272 16.60 29.13 -3.51
C ASP A 272 15.54 29.94 -2.76
N VAL A 273 14.96 29.35 -1.71
CA VAL A 273 13.88 29.96 -0.94
C VAL A 273 14.32 30.42 0.46
N ARG A 274 15.62 30.58 0.64
CA ARG A 274 16.20 31.19 1.85
C ARG A 274 16.01 32.72 1.87
N SER A 275 16.39 33.36 2.96
CA SER A 275 16.48 34.82 3.01
C SER A 275 17.67 35.33 2.17
N ALA A 276 17.64 36.60 1.77
CA ALA A 276 18.76 37.25 1.07
C ALA A 276 20.07 37.16 1.87
N GLY A 277 20.01 37.34 3.19
CA GLY A 277 21.19 37.24 4.06
C GLY A 277 21.79 35.82 4.11
N GLU A 278 20.97 34.76 4.02
CA GLU A 278 21.46 33.37 3.94
C GLU A 278 22.05 33.06 2.56
N PHE A 279 21.45 33.62 1.51
CA PHE A 279 21.89 33.42 0.11
C PHE A 279 23.25 34.05 -0.15
N GLU A 280 23.51 35.24 0.40
CA GLU A 280 24.76 35.98 0.29
C GLU A 280 25.78 35.68 1.41
N GLY A 281 25.37 34.89 2.40
CA GLY A 281 26.17 34.58 3.58
C GLY A 281 27.29 33.56 3.33
N ASP A 282 28.00 33.19 4.41
CA ASP A 282 29.23 32.38 4.35
C ASP A 282 29.07 31.00 3.68
N LEU A 283 27.86 30.42 3.67
CA LEU A 283 27.60 29.17 2.99
C LEU A 283 27.39 29.33 1.48
N GLY A 284 27.25 30.59 1.00
CA GLY A 284 26.98 30.87 -0.40
C GLY A 284 25.68 30.26 -0.93
N HIS A 285 25.58 30.10 -2.23
CA HIS A 285 24.44 29.50 -2.94
C HIS A 285 24.88 28.68 -4.15
N LEU A 286 24.00 27.88 -4.70
CA LEU A 286 24.28 27.12 -5.94
C LEU A 286 24.40 28.07 -7.11
N GLN A 287 25.38 27.80 -7.97
CA GLN A 287 25.62 28.63 -9.17
C GLN A 287 24.37 28.65 -10.05
N GLY A 288 23.92 29.86 -10.40
CA GLY A 288 22.74 30.07 -11.23
C GLY A 288 21.41 29.94 -10.51
N ALA A 289 21.42 29.73 -9.19
CA ALA A 289 20.19 29.71 -8.41
C ALA A 289 19.47 31.07 -8.41
N ARG A 290 18.15 31.05 -8.58
CA ARG A 290 17.29 32.22 -8.42
C ARG A 290 16.83 32.31 -7.00
N LEU A 291 17.06 33.43 -6.33
CA LEU A 291 16.54 33.71 -5.01
C LEU A 291 15.11 34.25 -5.09
N ILE A 292 14.19 33.55 -4.47
CA ILE A 292 12.83 34.02 -4.13
C ILE A 292 12.53 33.50 -2.73
N PRO A 293 12.59 34.36 -1.69
CA PRO A 293 12.26 33.95 -0.33
C PRO A 293 10.90 33.29 -0.25
N LEU A 294 10.75 32.30 0.65
CA LEU A 294 9.52 31.48 0.74
C LEU A 294 8.25 32.32 0.95
N ASP A 295 8.36 33.40 1.74
CA ASP A 295 7.26 34.32 2.03
C ASP A 295 6.85 35.18 0.83
N GLU A 296 7.75 35.39 -0.13
CA GLU A 296 7.48 36.13 -1.37
C GLU A 296 7.04 35.22 -2.53
N LEU A 297 7.20 33.89 -2.42
CA LEU A 297 7.08 32.96 -3.54
C LEU A 297 5.72 33.04 -4.23
N ARG A 298 4.61 33.16 -3.48
CA ARG A 298 3.27 33.20 -4.08
C ARG A 298 3.04 34.41 -4.96
N GLU A 299 3.64 35.53 -4.63
CA GLU A 299 3.49 36.79 -5.36
C GLU A 299 4.44 36.85 -6.59
N ARG A 300 5.45 35.98 -6.62
CA ARG A 300 6.50 35.95 -7.62
C ARG A 300 6.58 34.66 -8.43
N LEU A 301 5.47 33.91 -8.51
CA LEU A 301 5.38 32.66 -9.27
C LEU A 301 5.68 32.84 -10.77
N ASP A 302 5.41 34.01 -11.33
CA ASP A 302 5.69 34.36 -12.71
C ASP A 302 7.20 34.43 -13.05
N GLU A 303 8.07 34.53 -12.03
CA GLU A 303 9.52 34.47 -12.19
C GLU A 303 10.04 33.02 -12.27
N VAL A 304 9.20 32.03 -11.97
CA VAL A 304 9.57 30.60 -11.99
C VAL A 304 9.15 29.98 -13.34
N PRO A 305 10.07 29.40 -14.11
CA PRO A 305 9.74 28.83 -15.42
C PRO A 305 8.86 27.60 -15.30
N ARG A 306 8.00 27.36 -16.32
CA ARG A 306 7.14 26.17 -16.41
C ARG A 306 7.60 25.19 -17.48
N ASP A 307 8.61 25.54 -18.26
CA ASP A 307 9.09 24.81 -19.43
C ASP A 307 10.27 23.89 -19.11
N ARG A 308 10.70 23.82 -17.88
CA ARG A 308 11.77 22.95 -17.40
C ARG A 308 11.63 22.60 -15.93
N PRO A 309 12.30 21.52 -15.45
CA PRO A 309 12.24 21.10 -14.06
C PRO A 309 12.70 22.17 -13.07
N VAL A 310 11.99 22.33 -11.98
CA VAL A 310 12.29 23.26 -10.88
C VAL A 310 12.74 22.46 -9.66
N VAL A 311 13.94 22.75 -9.17
CA VAL A 311 14.45 22.19 -7.91
C VAL A 311 14.47 23.29 -6.85
N THR A 312 13.70 23.11 -5.79
CA THR A 312 13.66 24.03 -4.66
C THR A 312 14.75 23.71 -3.65
N VAL A 313 15.42 24.73 -3.13
CA VAL A 313 16.56 24.56 -2.21
C VAL A 313 16.41 25.46 -0.99
N CYS A 314 16.78 24.94 0.17
CA CYS A 314 17.02 25.72 1.37
C CYS A 314 18.14 25.09 2.22
N GLN A 315 18.34 25.53 3.44
CA GLN A 315 19.41 25.00 4.28
C GLN A 315 19.17 23.58 4.80
N SER A 316 17.91 23.23 5.17
CA SER A 316 17.57 21.97 5.84
C SER A 316 16.52 21.13 5.11
N GLY A 317 16.07 21.54 3.93
CA GLY A 317 15.02 20.86 3.17
C GLY A 317 13.57 21.22 3.58
N LYS A 318 13.35 21.88 4.72
CA LYS A 318 11.99 22.16 5.22
C LYS A 318 11.27 23.28 4.44
N ARG A 319 11.91 24.43 4.28
CA ARG A 319 11.34 25.57 3.53
C ARG A 319 11.19 25.22 2.05
N SER A 320 12.18 24.54 1.50
CA SER A 320 12.15 24.11 0.08
C SER A 320 11.07 23.05 -0.16
N ALA A 321 10.79 22.15 0.78
CA ALA A 321 9.64 21.23 0.71
C ALA A 321 8.29 21.98 0.68
N MET A 322 8.15 23.04 1.48
CA MET A 322 6.96 23.92 1.43
C MET A 322 6.85 24.64 0.09
N ALA A 323 7.98 25.13 -0.44
CA ALA A 323 8.02 25.76 -1.75
C ALA A 323 7.64 24.81 -2.87
N ALA A 324 8.15 23.57 -2.85
CA ALA A 324 7.75 22.52 -3.80
C ALA A 324 6.24 22.27 -3.77
N GLN A 325 5.62 22.20 -2.57
CA GLN A 325 4.16 22.08 -2.46
C GLN A 325 3.40 23.29 -3.03
N ILE A 326 3.89 24.51 -2.82
CA ILE A 326 3.28 25.71 -3.38
C ILE A 326 3.30 25.63 -4.92
N LEU A 327 4.44 25.27 -5.51
CA LEU A 327 4.59 25.13 -6.95
C LEU A 327 3.67 24.06 -7.52
N LEU A 328 3.64 22.85 -6.93
CA LEU A 328 2.77 21.75 -7.35
C LEU A 328 1.29 22.15 -7.31
N LYS A 329 0.85 22.81 -6.22
CA LYS A 329 -0.53 23.33 -6.09
C LYS A 329 -0.83 24.46 -7.07
N SER A 330 0.18 25.13 -7.59
CA SER A 330 0.06 26.19 -8.60
C SER A 330 0.19 25.65 -10.05
N GLY A 331 0.16 24.33 -10.21
CA GLY A 331 0.13 23.66 -11.51
C GLY A 331 1.50 23.49 -12.18
N TYR A 332 2.60 23.49 -11.43
CA TYR A 332 3.90 23.07 -11.91
C TYR A 332 3.97 21.53 -11.85
N GLU A 333 4.41 20.91 -12.94
CA GLU A 333 4.42 19.44 -13.06
C GLU A 333 5.79 18.83 -12.69
N GLN A 334 6.89 19.50 -13.06
CA GLN A 334 8.25 19.02 -12.86
C GLN A 334 8.90 19.78 -11.70
N VAL A 335 8.63 19.36 -10.47
CA VAL A 335 9.17 19.99 -9.25
C VAL A 335 9.79 18.94 -8.35
N ALA A 336 10.92 19.26 -7.72
CA ALA A 336 11.49 18.49 -6.62
C ALA A 336 12.12 19.40 -5.55
N ASN A 337 12.17 18.88 -4.32
CA ASN A 337 12.87 19.49 -3.17
C ASN A 337 14.29 18.96 -3.08
#